data_f5305c2df883d69d2fca344aa938a8e1
#
_entry.id   f5305c2df883d69d2fca344aa938a8e1
#
_cell.length_a   1.000
_cell.length_b   1.000
_cell.length_c   1.000
_cell.angle_alpha   90.00
_cell.angle_beta   90.00
_cell.angle_gamma   90.00
#
_symmetry.space_group_name_H-M   'P 1'
#
loop_
_entity.id
_entity.type
_entity.pdbx_description
1 polymer ?
#
loop_
_entity_poly.entity_id
_entity_poly.type
_entity_poly.pdbx_seq_one_letter_code
_entity_poly.pdbx_strand_id
1 'polypeptide(L)'
;MKGKDRLLKVLAAAAAVIIVIYFAAEMYSLTSRTYTTETVYEQTVLETVDAKMYIIRDETLLTTAVSGVTVPLADNGERVSKGSTIAAVFPSEASAENYASVESLEKKLESYRKIDSQLSLDNVDVNKLNEEINSRFISILNSVYENDYSDLGDDKLSFAEKLSRKQISLDKDVDCTAQIAELQNEISALQSSSTPSEIITAESAGYYVSKVDGYEGVLTCADVDSLTKDKLEDAFNAKKNPVQADSIGKIIDGYNWYIATVIDTAKVSQLPDAKSVDLIFSESGEEKVSTYIHSVKAIDSDESLVIFRCNLMNDSLTGLRMVDGKIVVSEYTGLKVSRDAVRLDEDGNSGVYVRRGNIVNFRSLNILYSEDDFVIASKPSEDSDIKLAYTHVKLYDEVIISGKELKDGMVI
;
A
#
# COMPACT_ATOMS: atom_id res chain seq x y z
N MET A 1 -43.08 -6.58 -81.84
CA MET A 1 -43.48 -7.14 -80.51
C MET A 1 -42.38 -7.89 -79.73
N LYS A 2 -41.45 -8.60 -80.39
CA LYS A 2 -40.38 -9.38 -79.70
C LYS A 2 -39.35 -8.62 -78.87
N GLY A 3 -39.16 -7.30 -79.07
CA GLY A 3 -38.20 -6.46 -78.32
C GLY A 3 -38.68 -6.04 -76.93
N LYS A 4 -39.99 -5.75 -76.78
CA LYS A 4 -40.62 -5.32 -75.52
C LYS A 4 -40.63 -6.44 -74.47
N ASP A 5 -40.87 -7.69 -74.91
CA ASP A 5 -40.87 -8.90 -74.02
C ASP A 5 -39.52 -9.22 -73.51
N ARG A 6 -38.42 -8.97 -74.29
CA ARG A 6 -37.04 -9.16 -73.81
C ARG A 6 -36.66 -8.08 -72.78
N LEU A 7 -37.05 -6.83 -73.04
CA LEU A 7 -36.78 -5.75 -72.08
C LEU A 7 -37.51 -5.99 -70.74
N LEU A 8 -38.77 -6.45 -70.82
CA LEU A 8 -39.52 -6.77 -69.58
C LEU A 8 -38.93 -7.89 -68.80
N LYS A 9 -38.42 -8.93 -69.46
CA LYS A 9 -37.73 -10.07 -68.79
C LYS A 9 -36.38 -9.67 -68.16
N VAL A 10 -35.64 -8.76 -68.81
CA VAL A 10 -34.39 -8.20 -68.25
C VAL A 10 -34.70 -7.30 -67.05
N LEU A 11 -35.70 -6.46 -67.08
CA LEU A 11 -36.15 -5.63 -65.98
C LEU A 11 -36.63 -6.51 -64.78
N ALA A 12 -37.40 -7.57 -65.06
CA ALA A 12 -37.85 -8.51 -64.00
C ALA A 12 -36.70 -9.29 -63.39
N ALA A 13 -35.71 -9.71 -64.18
CA ALA A 13 -34.50 -10.34 -63.66
C ALA A 13 -33.64 -9.41 -62.81
N ALA A 14 -33.47 -8.14 -63.25
CA ALA A 14 -32.78 -7.11 -62.48
C ALA A 14 -33.47 -6.79 -61.13
N ALA A 15 -34.80 -6.68 -61.15
CA ALA A 15 -35.57 -6.51 -59.90
C ALA A 15 -35.44 -7.71 -58.94
N ALA A 16 -35.46 -8.95 -59.47
CA ALA A 16 -35.26 -10.15 -58.66
C ALA A 16 -33.84 -10.17 -58.01
N VAL A 17 -32.82 -9.77 -58.77
CA VAL A 17 -31.44 -9.67 -58.24
C VAL A 17 -31.35 -8.61 -57.14
N ILE A 18 -31.97 -7.44 -57.32
CA ILE A 18 -32.02 -6.38 -56.30
C ILE A 18 -32.68 -6.87 -55.01
N ILE A 19 -33.81 -7.59 -55.13
CA ILE A 19 -34.54 -8.16 -54.00
C ILE A 19 -33.66 -9.20 -53.27
N VAL A 20 -32.94 -10.09 -53.98
CA VAL A 20 -32.02 -11.07 -53.39
C VAL A 20 -30.87 -10.36 -52.66
N ILE A 21 -30.28 -9.31 -53.27
CA ILE A 21 -29.20 -8.52 -52.64
C ILE A 21 -29.73 -7.81 -51.38
N TYR A 22 -30.93 -7.25 -51.45
CA TYR A 22 -31.58 -6.61 -50.30
C TYR A 22 -31.78 -7.61 -49.16
N PHE A 23 -32.36 -8.78 -49.43
CA PHE A 23 -32.54 -9.82 -48.41
C PHE A 23 -31.18 -10.38 -47.89
N ALA A 24 -30.18 -10.53 -48.75
CA ALA A 24 -28.86 -10.95 -48.35
C ALA A 24 -28.17 -9.88 -47.45
N ALA A 25 -28.32 -8.60 -47.79
CA ALA A 25 -27.79 -7.50 -46.96
C ALA A 25 -28.50 -7.38 -45.62
N GLU A 26 -29.85 -7.56 -45.62
CA GLU A 26 -30.63 -7.58 -44.39
C GLU A 26 -30.26 -8.76 -43.48
N MET A 27 -30.14 -9.94 -44.09
CA MET A 27 -29.69 -11.15 -43.36
C MET A 27 -28.25 -11.04 -42.84
N TYR A 28 -27.34 -10.42 -43.61
CA TYR A 28 -25.98 -10.13 -43.16
C TYR A 28 -25.98 -9.12 -42.02
N SER A 29 -26.80 -8.06 -42.09
CA SER A 29 -26.97 -7.05 -41.03
C SER A 29 -27.51 -7.65 -39.74
N LEU A 30 -28.40 -8.65 -39.81
CA LEU A 30 -28.94 -9.37 -38.66
C LEU A 30 -27.93 -10.36 -38.06
N THR A 31 -27.05 -10.94 -38.89
CA THR A 31 -26.07 -11.96 -38.46
C THR A 31 -24.75 -11.33 -37.97
N SER A 32 -24.45 -10.09 -38.40
CA SER A 32 -23.22 -9.39 -38.06
C SER A 32 -23.36 -8.38 -36.91
N ARG A 33 -24.34 -8.56 -36.01
CA ARG A 33 -24.47 -7.71 -34.82
C ARG A 33 -23.32 -8.05 -33.87
N THR A 34 -22.29 -7.19 -33.84
CA THR A 34 -21.19 -7.29 -32.92
C THR A 34 -21.59 -6.59 -31.63
N TYR A 35 -21.63 -7.32 -30.53
CA TYR A 35 -21.82 -6.78 -29.19
C TYR A 35 -20.48 -6.79 -28.47
N THR A 36 -20.11 -5.65 -27.92
CA THR A 36 -18.92 -5.55 -27.06
C THR A 36 -19.38 -5.70 -25.62
N THR A 37 -18.77 -6.61 -24.89
CA THR A 37 -19.07 -6.87 -23.47
C THR A 37 -17.88 -6.59 -22.60
N GLU A 38 -18.13 -6.16 -21.37
CA GLU A 38 -17.16 -6.03 -20.31
C GLU A 38 -17.62 -6.82 -19.09
N THR A 39 -16.69 -7.47 -18.41
CA THR A 39 -16.99 -8.22 -17.18
C THR A 39 -16.99 -7.29 -15.99
N VAL A 40 -18.01 -7.40 -15.16
CA VAL A 40 -18.16 -6.62 -13.93
C VAL A 40 -17.25 -7.17 -12.83
N TYR A 41 -16.42 -6.29 -12.26
CA TYR A 41 -15.57 -6.59 -11.12
C TYR A 41 -15.91 -5.71 -9.93
N GLU A 42 -15.53 -6.15 -8.74
CA GLU A 42 -15.56 -5.29 -7.57
C GLU A 42 -14.38 -4.35 -7.57
N GLN A 43 -14.65 -3.08 -7.32
CA GLN A 43 -13.63 -2.05 -7.19
C GLN A 43 -13.98 -1.10 -6.06
N THR A 44 -12.95 -0.66 -5.33
CA THR A 44 -13.04 0.45 -4.39
C THR A 44 -12.50 1.70 -5.05
N VAL A 45 -13.27 2.79 -4.96
CA VAL A 45 -12.89 4.12 -5.44
C VAL A 45 -12.88 5.07 -4.27
N LEU A 46 -11.84 5.89 -4.19
CA LEU A 46 -11.68 6.91 -3.18
C LEU A 46 -12.01 8.27 -3.77
N GLU A 47 -12.93 8.97 -3.15
CA GLU A 47 -13.11 10.39 -3.38
C GLU A 47 -12.13 11.15 -2.49
N THR A 48 -11.25 11.94 -3.10
CA THR A 48 -10.12 12.55 -2.39
C THR A 48 -10.01 14.04 -2.67
N VAL A 49 -9.43 14.75 -1.72
CA VAL A 49 -9.01 16.15 -1.86
C VAL A 49 -7.50 16.21 -1.85
N ASP A 50 -6.90 16.67 -2.95
CA ASP A 50 -5.46 16.90 -3.00
C ASP A 50 -5.08 18.07 -2.09
N ALA A 51 -4.02 17.88 -1.32
CA ALA A 51 -3.56 18.87 -0.38
C ALA A 51 -2.05 18.78 -0.12
N LYS A 52 -1.42 19.93 0.07
CA LYS A 52 -0.04 20.00 0.57
C LYS A 52 -0.06 19.88 2.08
N MET A 53 0.64 18.90 2.60
CA MET A 53 0.63 18.52 4.00
C MET A 53 1.95 18.87 4.67
N TYR A 54 1.87 19.43 5.87
CA TYR A 54 3.01 19.85 6.68
C TYR A 54 3.02 19.05 7.97
N ILE A 55 4.12 18.34 8.20
CA ILE A 55 4.28 17.44 9.34
C ILE A 55 4.87 18.19 10.53
N ILE A 56 4.18 18.14 11.66
CA ILE A 56 4.53 18.80 12.92
C ILE A 56 4.65 17.75 14.01
N ARG A 57 5.83 17.68 14.61
CA ARG A 57 6.13 16.69 15.66
C ARG A 57 7.25 17.19 16.56
N ASP A 58 7.29 16.67 17.77
CA ASP A 58 8.38 16.96 18.69
C ASP A 58 9.56 16.07 18.35
N GLU A 59 10.74 16.66 18.22
CA GLU A 59 11.96 15.96 17.83
C GLU A 59 13.12 16.43 18.68
N THR A 60 13.85 15.46 19.24
CA THR A 60 15.07 15.72 20.00
C THR A 60 16.28 15.23 19.20
N LEU A 61 17.21 16.16 18.91
CA LEU A 61 18.46 15.84 18.24
C LEU A 61 19.35 14.99 19.14
N LEU A 62 19.98 13.98 18.54
CA LEU A 62 21.03 13.19 19.14
C LEU A 62 22.36 13.66 18.60
N THR A 63 23.26 14.04 19.49
CA THR A 63 24.59 14.54 19.16
C THR A 63 25.67 13.77 19.91
N THR A 64 26.88 13.75 19.37
CA THR A 64 28.07 13.20 20.03
C THR A 64 29.17 14.23 20.08
N ALA A 65 29.86 14.32 21.21
CA ALA A 65 31.06 15.14 21.34
C ALA A 65 32.35 14.39 20.93
N VAL A 66 32.23 13.09 20.66
CA VAL A 66 33.37 12.22 20.35
C VAL A 66 33.53 12.12 18.84
N SER A 67 34.73 12.45 18.35
CA SER A 67 35.08 12.25 16.94
C SER A 67 35.28 10.77 16.63
N GLY A 68 34.64 10.27 15.57
CA GLY A 68 34.75 8.86 15.18
C GLY A 68 33.76 8.47 14.10
N VAL A 69 33.64 7.17 13.88
CA VAL A 69 32.67 6.56 12.97
C VAL A 69 31.44 6.17 13.78
N THR A 70 30.31 6.75 13.49
CA THR A 70 29.04 6.44 14.17
C THR A 70 28.36 5.28 13.45
N VAL A 71 28.01 4.24 14.21
CA VAL A 71 27.25 3.09 13.76
C VAL A 71 25.89 3.12 14.46
N PRO A 72 24.77 3.21 13.74
CA PRO A 72 23.45 3.06 14.33
C PRO A 72 23.26 1.63 14.81
N LEU A 73 22.71 1.46 15.99
CA LEU A 73 22.37 0.16 16.61
C LEU A 73 20.86 -0.04 16.69
N ALA A 74 20.09 1.04 16.56
CA ALA A 74 18.65 0.99 16.41
C ALA A 74 18.29 1.18 14.93
N ASP A 75 17.25 0.50 14.47
CA ASP A 75 16.76 0.63 13.12
C ASP A 75 16.03 1.97 12.92
N ASN A 76 16.04 2.49 11.68
CA ASN A 76 15.31 3.70 11.35
C ASN A 76 13.80 3.44 11.52
N GLY A 77 13.10 4.33 12.23
CA GLY A 77 11.68 4.12 12.56
C GLY A 77 11.43 3.17 13.75
N GLU A 78 12.48 2.61 14.34
CA GLU A 78 12.35 1.76 15.53
C GLU A 78 11.88 2.55 16.74
N ARG A 79 10.96 1.94 17.49
CA ARG A 79 10.50 2.49 18.77
C ARG A 79 11.46 2.15 19.89
N VAL A 80 12.12 3.17 20.42
CA VAL A 80 13.10 3.05 21.50
C VAL A 80 12.54 3.50 22.84
N SER A 81 13.00 2.87 23.92
CA SER A 81 12.69 3.29 25.28
C SER A 81 13.79 4.20 25.81
N LYS A 82 13.49 5.02 26.81
CA LYS A 82 14.50 5.80 27.51
C LYS A 82 15.60 4.88 28.04
N GLY A 83 16.86 5.20 27.72
CA GLY A 83 18.04 4.42 28.10
C GLY A 83 18.40 3.29 27.13
N SER A 84 17.59 3.04 26.08
CA SER A 84 17.97 2.09 25.02
C SER A 84 19.19 2.60 24.27
N THR A 85 20.08 1.71 23.89
CA THR A 85 21.24 2.03 23.04
C THR A 85 20.75 2.32 21.62
N ILE A 86 21.18 3.45 21.06
CA ILE A 86 20.76 3.91 19.73
C ILE A 86 21.90 3.81 18.74
N ALA A 87 23.09 4.23 19.15
CA ALA A 87 24.26 4.26 18.29
C ALA A 87 25.53 4.08 19.12
N ALA A 88 26.59 3.69 18.46
CA ALA A 88 27.93 3.63 19.04
C ALA A 88 28.91 4.41 18.16
N VAL A 89 29.84 5.12 18.78
CA VAL A 89 30.92 5.84 18.10
C VAL A 89 32.22 5.07 18.25
N PHE A 90 32.83 4.75 17.12
CA PHE A 90 34.09 3.98 17.07
C PHE A 90 35.27 4.87 16.69
N PRO A 91 36.46 4.57 17.17
CA PRO A 91 37.68 5.38 16.92
C PRO A 91 38.13 5.29 15.45
N SER A 92 37.71 4.26 14.70
CA SER A 92 38.06 4.06 13.28
C SER A 92 37.04 3.21 12.58
N GLU A 93 37.03 3.26 11.24
CA GLU A 93 36.20 2.43 10.38
C GLU A 93 36.48 0.91 10.62
N ALA A 94 37.73 0.52 10.73
CA ALA A 94 38.11 -0.87 11.06
C ALA A 94 37.50 -1.36 12.37
N SER A 95 37.42 -0.47 13.38
CA SER A 95 36.81 -0.82 14.65
C SER A 95 35.28 -0.99 14.54
N ALA A 96 34.64 -0.17 13.74
CA ALA A 96 33.21 -0.28 13.43
C ALA A 96 32.89 -1.56 12.62
N GLU A 97 33.70 -1.89 11.61
CA GLU A 97 33.57 -3.12 10.82
C GLU A 97 33.75 -4.38 11.70
N ASN A 98 34.76 -4.35 12.61
CA ASN A 98 34.99 -5.43 13.54
C ASN A 98 33.76 -5.63 14.46
N TYR A 99 33.13 -4.55 14.92
CA TYR A 99 31.90 -4.62 15.72
C TYR A 99 30.75 -5.28 14.97
N ALA A 100 30.48 -4.86 13.74
CA ALA A 100 29.46 -5.46 12.89
C ALA A 100 29.75 -6.94 12.60
N SER A 101 31.03 -7.28 12.44
CA SER A 101 31.47 -8.68 12.26
C SER A 101 31.21 -9.51 13.51
N VAL A 102 31.53 -8.99 14.71
CA VAL A 102 31.24 -9.64 15.99
C VAL A 102 29.75 -9.91 16.15
N GLU A 103 28.91 -8.93 15.90
CA GLU A 103 27.44 -9.08 15.96
C GLU A 103 26.92 -10.20 15.02
N SER A 104 27.42 -10.22 13.80
CA SER A 104 27.08 -11.27 12.82
C SER A 104 27.55 -12.67 13.30
N LEU A 105 28.75 -12.74 13.84
CA LEU A 105 29.31 -14.00 14.39
C LEU A 105 28.56 -14.47 15.64
N GLU A 106 28.14 -13.56 16.50
CA GLU A 106 27.33 -13.88 17.69
C GLU A 106 25.95 -14.43 17.30
N LYS A 107 25.29 -13.86 16.29
CA LYS A 107 24.04 -14.42 15.73
C LYS A 107 24.24 -15.85 15.19
N LYS A 108 25.34 -16.08 14.48
CA LYS A 108 25.69 -17.42 14.01
C LYS A 108 25.96 -18.38 15.16
N LEU A 109 26.73 -17.93 16.15
CA LEU A 109 27.04 -18.72 17.34
C LEU A 109 25.77 -19.13 18.11
N GLU A 110 24.84 -18.21 18.26
CA GLU A 110 23.54 -18.49 18.88
C GLU A 110 22.76 -19.56 18.11
N SER A 111 22.74 -19.47 16.77
CA SER A 111 22.10 -20.48 15.91
C SER A 111 22.75 -21.86 16.09
N TYR A 112 24.08 -21.95 16.10
CA TYR A 112 24.74 -23.22 16.33
C TYR A 112 24.50 -23.78 17.75
N ARG A 113 24.46 -22.92 18.78
CA ARG A 113 24.10 -23.34 20.15
C ARG A 113 22.67 -23.84 20.24
N LYS A 114 21.72 -23.21 19.53
CA LYS A 114 20.33 -23.70 19.44
C LYS A 114 20.29 -25.07 18.80
N ILE A 115 21.02 -25.29 17.70
CA ILE A 115 21.10 -26.58 17.03
C ILE A 115 21.66 -27.64 18.01
N ASP A 116 22.78 -27.34 18.65
CA ASP A 116 23.45 -28.24 19.59
C ASP A 116 22.56 -28.61 20.80
N SER A 117 21.85 -27.63 21.37
CA SER A 117 20.93 -27.87 22.49
C SER A 117 19.71 -28.73 22.10
N GLN A 118 19.33 -28.78 20.82
CA GLN A 118 18.20 -29.53 20.32
C GLN A 118 18.54 -30.99 19.97
N LEU A 119 19.83 -31.34 19.93
CA LEU A 119 20.31 -32.72 19.77
C LEU A 119 19.77 -33.68 20.84
N SER A 120 19.40 -33.14 22.00
CA SER A 120 18.89 -33.89 23.15
C SER A 120 17.37 -34.08 23.20
N LEU A 121 16.59 -33.57 22.22
CA LEU A 121 15.12 -33.64 22.22
C LEU A 121 14.60 -34.74 21.28
N ASP A 122 14.11 -35.81 21.89
CA ASP A 122 13.72 -37.07 21.22
C ASP A 122 12.43 -37.02 20.33
N ASN A 123 11.69 -35.92 20.27
CA ASN A 123 10.42 -35.87 19.55
C ASN A 123 10.31 -34.62 18.62
N VAL A 124 10.85 -34.73 17.43
CA VAL A 124 10.68 -33.71 16.40
C VAL A 124 9.61 -34.17 15.40
N ASP A 125 8.54 -33.38 15.25
CA ASP A 125 7.57 -33.56 14.17
C ASP A 125 8.20 -33.11 12.84
N VAL A 126 8.68 -34.08 12.06
CA VAL A 126 9.34 -33.83 10.77
C VAL A 126 8.40 -33.16 9.76
N ASN A 127 7.08 -33.41 9.83
CA ASN A 127 6.13 -32.79 8.91
C ASN A 127 6.00 -31.29 9.21
N LYS A 128 5.84 -30.94 10.48
CA LYS A 128 5.80 -29.53 10.91
C LYS A 128 7.10 -28.81 10.55
N LEU A 129 8.23 -29.48 10.74
CA LEU A 129 9.54 -28.91 10.41
C LEU A 129 9.71 -28.69 8.89
N ASN A 130 9.16 -29.57 8.04
CA ASN A 130 9.13 -29.36 6.60
C ASN A 130 8.28 -28.16 6.20
N GLU A 131 7.13 -27.96 6.85
CA GLU A 131 6.28 -26.78 6.61
C GLU A 131 7.02 -25.49 6.98
N GLU A 132 7.70 -25.46 8.12
CA GLU A 132 8.49 -24.34 8.56
C GLU A 132 9.69 -24.05 7.63
N ILE A 133 10.39 -25.07 7.14
CA ILE A 133 11.47 -24.96 6.16
C ILE A 133 10.93 -24.34 4.84
N ASN A 134 9.81 -24.86 4.34
CA ASN A 134 9.19 -24.35 3.13
C ASN A 134 8.72 -22.90 3.30
N SER A 135 8.15 -22.54 4.45
CA SER A 135 7.73 -21.18 4.75
C SER A 135 8.92 -20.21 4.70
N ARG A 136 10.04 -20.55 5.33
CA ARG A 136 11.25 -19.71 5.32
C ARG A 136 11.89 -19.64 3.93
N PHE A 137 11.86 -20.72 3.18
CA PHE A 137 12.31 -20.70 1.79
C PHE A 137 11.49 -19.75 0.93
N ILE A 138 10.15 -19.75 1.09
CA ILE A 138 9.25 -18.81 0.39
C ILE A 138 9.53 -17.37 0.82
N SER A 139 9.76 -17.12 2.12
CA SER A 139 10.15 -15.78 2.62
C SER A 139 11.41 -15.26 1.91
N ILE A 140 12.47 -16.09 1.87
CA ILE A 140 13.72 -15.75 1.15
C ILE A 140 13.46 -15.45 -0.34
N LEU A 141 12.62 -16.24 -1.00
CA LEU A 141 12.29 -16.01 -2.41
C LEU A 141 11.53 -14.70 -2.62
N ASN A 142 10.59 -14.37 -1.73
CA ASN A 142 9.84 -13.12 -1.78
C ASN A 142 10.77 -11.92 -1.56
N SER A 143 11.65 -11.96 -0.56
CA SER A 143 12.65 -10.91 -0.33
C SER A 143 13.51 -10.65 -1.56
N VAL A 144 13.93 -11.71 -2.26
CA VAL A 144 14.71 -11.58 -3.51
C VAL A 144 13.84 -11.02 -4.65
N TYR A 145 12.57 -11.43 -4.75
CA TYR A 145 11.66 -10.96 -5.79
C TYR A 145 11.29 -9.49 -5.63
N GLU A 146 11.07 -9.06 -4.38
CA GLU A 146 10.69 -7.69 -4.04
C GLU A 146 11.90 -6.74 -3.93
N ASN A 147 13.14 -7.27 -4.04
CA ASN A 147 14.41 -6.57 -3.80
C ASN A 147 14.50 -5.96 -2.39
N ASP A 148 13.79 -6.55 -1.44
CA ASP A 148 13.87 -6.22 -0.01
C ASP A 148 14.77 -7.23 0.69
N TYR A 149 15.96 -6.79 1.08
CA TYR A 149 16.99 -7.63 1.70
C TYR A 149 17.15 -7.39 3.21
N SER A 150 16.26 -6.58 3.82
CA SER A 150 16.36 -6.21 5.24
C SER A 150 16.42 -7.44 6.17
N ASP A 151 15.53 -8.39 5.97
CA ASP A 151 15.42 -9.60 6.81
C ASP A 151 16.12 -10.84 6.21
N LEU A 152 16.73 -10.71 5.04
CA LEU A 152 17.30 -11.84 4.29
C LEU A 152 18.38 -12.59 5.09
N GLY A 153 19.16 -11.87 5.92
CA GLY A 153 20.19 -12.45 6.78
C GLY A 153 19.59 -13.39 7.83
N ASP A 154 18.59 -12.92 8.53
CA ASP A 154 17.90 -13.65 9.59
C ASP A 154 17.07 -14.82 9.04
N ASP A 155 16.42 -14.63 7.91
CA ASP A 155 15.70 -15.70 7.21
C ASP A 155 16.63 -16.83 6.76
N LYS A 156 17.83 -16.51 6.24
CA LYS A 156 18.85 -17.51 5.87
C LYS A 156 19.34 -18.29 7.10
N LEU A 157 19.60 -17.60 8.22
CA LEU A 157 20.02 -18.27 9.45
C LEU A 157 18.91 -19.18 10.00
N SER A 158 17.66 -18.69 10.03
CA SER A 158 16.50 -19.47 10.45
C SER A 158 16.26 -20.68 9.55
N PHE A 159 16.39 -20.53 8.24
CA PHE A 159 16.30 -21.62 7.27
C PHE A 159 17.39 -22.68 7.52
N ALA A 160 18.65 -22.25 7.69
CA ALA A 160 19.78 -23.14 7.97
C ALA A 160 19.60 -23.89 9.30
N GLU A 161 19.12 -23.21 10.34
CA GLU A 161 18.80 -23.81 11.64
C GLU A 161 17.76 -24.93 11.50
N LYS A 162 16.66 -24.66 10.83
CA LYS A 162 15.57 -25.63 10.62
C LYS A 162 16.00 -26.80 9.74
N LEU A 163 16.81 -26.55 8.71
CA LEU A 163 17.36 -27.60 7.86
C LEU A 163 18.33 -28.50 8.64
N SER A 164 19.22 -27.91 9.43
CA SER A 164 20.14 -28.66 10.32
C SER A 164 19.38 -29.49 11.35
N ARG A 165 18.32 -28.93 11.95
CA ARG A 165 17.43 -29.64 12.87
C ARG A 165 16.75 -30.85 12.20
N LYS A 166 16.34 -30.70 10.93
CA LYS A 166 15.81 -31.83 10.16
C LYS A 166 16.86 -32.91 9.91
N GLN A 167 18.09 -32.52 9.54
CA GLN A 167 19.19 -33.45 9.35
C GLN A 167 19.49 -34.25 10.65
N ILE A 168 19.55 -33.53 11.78
CA ILE A 168 19.74 -34.16 13.09
C ILE A 168 18.63 -35.17 13.43
N SER A 169 17.38 -34.83 13.11
CA SER A 169 16.23 -35.72 13.36
C SER A 169 16.24 -36.98 12.51
N LEU A 170 16.90 -36.95 11.34
CA LEU A 170 16.99 -38.04 10.40
C LEU A 170 18.29 -38.85 10.53
N ASP A 171 19.39 -38.21 10.91
CA ASP A 171 20.73 -38.82 11.00
C ASP A 171 21.50 -38.20 12.18
N LYS A 172 21.85 -39.00 13.15
CA LYS A 172 22.17 -38.58 14.52
C LYS A 172 23.58 -37.98 14.76
N ASP A 173 24.37 -37.70 13.73
CA ASP A 173 25.77 -37.29 13.90
C ASP A 173 26.09 -35.86 13.41
N VAL A 174 25.29 -34.85 13.81
CA VAL A 174 25.71 -33.45 13.63
C VAL A 174 26.37 -32.96 14.92
N ASP A 175 27.70 -32.87 14.93
CA ASP A 175 28.49 -32.30 16.02
C ASP A 175 28.82 -30.84 15.68
N CYS A 176 28.25 -29.89 16.42
CA CYS A 176 28.51 -28.45 16.27
C CYS A 176 29.63 -27.93 17.16
N THR A 177 30.25 -28.77 17.97
CA THR A 177 31.24 -28.36 19.00
C THR A 177 32.44 -27.64 18.39
N ALA A 178 32.95 -28.16 17.26
CA ALA A 178 34.10 -27.55 16.57
C ALA A 178 33.75 -26.17 15.98
N GLN A 179 32.58 -26.01 15.36
CA GLN A 179 32.11 -24.76 14.78
C GLN A 179 31.85 -23.72 15.88
N ILE A 180 31.24 -24.13 16.99
CA ILE A 180 31.01 -23.26 18.14
C ILE A 180 32.34 -22.75 18.71
N ALA A 181 33.35 -23.63 18.86
CA ALA A 181 34.69 -23.26 19.39
C ALA A 181 35.41 -22.30 18.42
N GLU A 182 35.34 -22.53 17.11
CA GLU A 182 35.92 -21.66 16.08
C GLU A 182 35.29 -20.26 16.13
N LEU A 183 33.96 -20.16 16.11
CA LEU A 183 33.26 -18.88 16.21
C LEU A 183 33.57 -18.13 17.50
N GLN A 184 33.66 -18.82 18.64
CA GLN A 184 34.03 -18.20 19.90
C GLN A 184 35.45 -17.62 19.88
N ASN A 185 36.42 -18.33 19.26
CA ASN A 185 37.78 -17.84 19.10
C ASN A 185 37.83 -16.61 18.17
N GLU A 186 37.09 -16.63 17.05
CA GLU A 186 37.01 -15.51 16.12
C GLU A 186 36.38 -14.27 16.77
N ILE A 187 35.26 -14.42 17.47
CA ILE A 187 34.62 -13.36 18.25
C ILE A 187 35.61 -12.77 19.25
N SER A 188 36.30 -13.61 20.03
CA SER A 188 37.26 -13.17 21.03
C SER A 188 38.45 -12.39 20.45
N ALA A 189 38.91 -12.76 19.26
CA ALA A 189 39.96 -12.04 18.54
C ALA A 189 39.55 -10.65 18.11
N LEU A 190 38.30 -10.48 17.66
CA LEU A 190 37.78 -9.21 17.17
C LEU A 190 37.28 -8.28 18.29
N GLN A 191 36.79 -8.82 19.41
CA GLN A 191 36.22 -8.04 20.52
C GLN A 191 37.14 -6.97 21.07
N SER A 192 38.46 -7.26 21.17
CA SER A 192 39.43 -6.29 21.69
C SER A 192 39.60 -5.05 20.80
N SER A 193 39.31 -5.17 19.50
CA SER A 193 39.44 -4.10 18.50
C SER A 193 38.09 -3.51 18.10
N SER A 194 36.98 -3.99 18.65
CA SER A 194 35.61 -3.58 18.36
C SER A 194 34.97 -2.73 19.48
N THR A 195 35.77 -2.20 20.39
CA THR A 195 35.26 -1.42 21.53
C THR A 195 34.86 -0.01 21.10
N PRO A 196 33.62 0.43 21.32
CA PRO A 196 33.20 1.79 21.02
C PRO A 196 33.87 2.79 21.98
N SER A 197 34.14 3.99 21.46
CA SER A 197 34.60 5.15 22.25
C SER A 197 33.47 5.77 23.07
N GLU A 198 32.23 5.71 22.52
CA GLU A 198 31.02 6.22 23.16
C GLU A 198 29.82 5.35 22.75
N ILE A 199 28.92 5.14 23.72
CA ILE A 199 27.62 4.52 23.48
C ILE A 199 26.55 5.59 23.70
N ILE A 200 25.72 5.82 22.68
CA ILE A 200 24.67 6.83 22.71
C ILE A 200 23.35 6.16 23.03
N THR A 201 22.68 6.67 24.04
CA THR A 201 21.41 6.14 24.53
C THR A 201 20.28 7.15 24.36
N ALA A 202 19.05 6.65 24.22
CA ALA A 202 17.85 7.46 24.15
C ALA A 202 17.62 8.24 25.45
N GLU A 203 17.51 9.56 25.37
CA GLU A 203 17.16 10.41 26.52
C GLU A 203 15.66 10.35 26.84
N SER A 204 14.83 10.11 25.84
CA SER A 204 13.38 9.96 25.92
C SER A 204 12.91 8.69 25.17
N ALA A 205 11.69 8.27 25.42
CA ALA A 205 11.07 7.21 24.64
C ALA A 205 10.44 7.82 23.37
N GLY A 206 10.68 7.18 22.21
CA GLY A 206 10.19 7.71 20.94
C GLY A 206 10.55 6.80 19.78
N TYR A 207 10.65 7.37 18.58
CA TYR A 207 11.05 6.67 17.37
C TYR A 207 12.39 7.22 16.89
N TYR A 208 13.36 6.35 16.73
CA TYR A 208 14.69 6.74 16.24
C TYR A 208 14.65 7.02 14.73
N VAL A 209 15.31 8.10 14.31
CA VAL A 209 15.50 8.47 12.92
C VAL A 209 16.94 8.89 12.72
N SER A 210 17.63 8.19 11.83
CA SER A 210 19.04 8.46 11.53
C SER A 210 19.28 9.77 10.78
N LYS A 211 18.27 10.26 10.03
CA LYS A 211 18.37 11.45 9.19
C LYS A 211 17.92 12.70 9.91
N VAL A 212 18.79 13.69 9.96
CA VAL A 212 18.51 15.05 10.43
C VAL A 212 18.31 15.95 9.21
N ASP A 213 17.26 16.80 9.20
CA ASP A 213 16.85 17.56 8.02
C ASP A 213 16.83 19.08 8.24
N GLY A 214 17.10 19.55 9.47
CA GLY A 214 17.18 20.97 9.84
C GLY A 214 15.84 21.63 10.14
N TYR A 215 14.76 20.85 10.24
CA TYR A 215 13.45 21.32 10.67
C TYR A 215 13.13 20.97 12.13
N GLU A 216 14.06 20.31 12.81
CA GLU A 216 13.91 19.93 14.21
C GLU A 216 13.66 21.17 15.09
N GLY A 217 12.57 21.16 15.85
CA GLY A 217 12.19 22.25 16.74
C GLY A 217 11.67 23.52 16.05
N VAL A 218 11.51 23.54 14.71
CA VAL A 218 10.94 24.71 13.98
C VAL A 218 9.46 24.89 14.31
N LEU A 219 8.70 23.81 14.30
CA LEU A 219 7.34 23.73 14.83
C LEU A 219 7.23 22.49 15.72
N THR A 220 6.60 22.67 16.86
CA THR A 220 6.39 21.64 17.87
C THR A 220 4.92 21.32 18.06
N CYS A 221 4.60 20.22 18.69
CA CYS A 221 3.22 19.88 19.02
C CYS A 221 2.55 20.94 19.92
N ALA A 222 3.31 21.71 20.69
CA ALA A 222 2.80 22.80 21.51
C ALA A 222 2.32 24.01 20.68
N ASP A 223 2.81 24.18 19.46
CA ASP A 223 2.45 25.32 18.59
C ASP A 223 1.12 25.11 17.87
N VAL A 224 0.62 23.88 17.81
CA VAL A 224 -0.51 23.43 16.98
C VAL A 224 -1.79 24.22 17.24
N ASP A 225 -2.12 24.46 18.52
CA ASP A 225 -3.35 25.18 18.87
C ASP A 225 -3.31 26.66 18.49
N SER A 226 -2.10 27.24 18.41
CA SER A 226 -1.87 28.64 18.01
C SER A 226 -1.43 28.81 16.56
N LEU A 227 -1.44 27.72 15.78
CA LEU A 227 -0.96 27.72 14.40
C LEU A 227 -1.87 28.55 13.50
N THR A 228 -1.22 29.36 12.66
CA THR A 228 -1.84 30.14 11.57
C THR A 228 -1.18 29.76 10.24
N LYS A 229 -1.82 30.11 9.11
CA LYS A 229 -1.25 29.89 7.77
C LYS A 229 0.12 30.55 7.65
N ASP A 230 0.25 31.80 8.04
CA ASP A 230 1.51 32.55 7.94
C ASP A 230 2.63 31.88 8.74
N LYS A 231 2.35 31.47 9.98
CA LYS A 231 3.33 30.73 10.81
C LYS A 231 3.74 29.41 10.17
N LEU A 232 2.78 28.70 9.56
CA LEU A 232 3.05 27.43 8.89
C LEU A 232 3.94 27.64 7.67
N GLU A 233 3.60 28.60 6.81
CA GLU A 233 4.38 28.92 5.61
C GLU A 233 5.76 29.48 5.96
N ASP A 234 5.85 30.37 6.92
CA ASP A 234 7.13 30.93 7.40
C ASP A 234 8.05 29.83 7.93
N ALA A 235 7.52 28.90 8.71
CA ALA A 235 8.28 27.79 9.28
C ALA A 235 8.91 26.89 8.22
N PHE A 236 8.17 26.57 7.16
CA PHE A 236 8.63 25.65 6.12
C PHE A 236 9.30 26.35 4.91
N ASN A 237 9.07 27.64 4.70
CA ASN A 237 9.76 28.45 3.69
C ASN A 237 11.03 29.10 4.24
N ALA A 238 11.20 29.17 5.56
CA ALA A 238 12.41 29.67 6.19
C ALA A 238 13.64 28.83 5.78
N LYS A 239 14.81 29.47 5.85
CA LYS A 239 16.06 28.76 5.65
C LYS A 239 16.19 27.68 6.73
N LYS A 240 16.39 26.42 6.30
CA LYS A 240 16.65 25.29 7.20
C LYS A 240 17.75 25.63 8.19
N ASN A 241 17.60 25.20 9.42
CA ASN A 241 18.68 25.26 10.38
C ASN A 241 19.86 24.44 9.85
N PRO A 242 21.11 24.93 10.01
CA PRO A 242 22.26 24.14 9.62
C PRO A 242 22.28 22.85 10.44
N VAL A 243 22.36 21.71 9.77
CA VAL A 243 22.57 20.42 10.45
C VAL A 243 23.91 20.48 11.17
N GLN A 244 23.90 20.22 12.45
CA GLN A 244 25.13 20.21 13.26
C GLN A 244 26.00 19.02 12.82
N ALA A 245 27.29 19.24 12.68
CA ALA A 245 28.22 18.22 12.18
C ALA A 245 28.36 17.01 13.13
N ASP A 246 28.01 17.20 14.39
CA ASP A 246 28.00 16.22 15.47
C ASP A 246 26.65 15.51 15.64
N SER A 247 25.68 15.80 14.79
CA SER A 247 24.36 15.15 14.80
C SER A 247 24.46 13.73 14.25
N ILE A 248 23.93 12.76 15.01
CA ILE A 248 23.92 11.34 14.67
C ILE A 248 22.53 10.80 14.36
N GLY A 249 21.52 11.63 14.53
CA GLY A 249 20.11 11.29 14.32
C GLY A 249 19.22 12.13 15.23
N LYS A 250 17.98 11.68 15.35
CA LYS A 250 16.97 12.31 16.21
C LYS A 250 16.00 11.28 16.77
N ILE A 251 15.32 11.62 17.84
CA ILE A 251 14.17 10.89 18.36
C ILE A 251 12.92 11.72 18.07
N ILE A 252 11.92 11.10 17.47
CA ILE A 252 10.57 11.64 17.40
C ILE A 252 9.89 11.31 18.70
N ASP A 253 9.67 12.34 19.53
CA ASP A 253 9.12 12.18 20.86
C ASP A 253 7.59 12.06 20.85
N GLY A 254 7.05 11.38 21.84
CA GLY A 254 5.62 11.31 22.09
C GLY A 254 4.88 10.24 21.26
N TYR A 255 3.55 10.24 21.42
CA TYR A 255 2.64 9.30 20.76
C TYR A 255 1.82 9.95 19.66
N ASN A 256 1.75 11.28 19.66
CA ASN A 256 0.96 12.02 18.70
C ASN A 256 1.85 12.98 17.94
N TRP A 257 1.57 13.09 16.67
CA TRP A 257 2.10 14.10 15.80
C TRP A 257 0.97 14.68 14.94
N TYR A 258 1.20 15.78 14.27
CA TYR A 258 0.15 16.51 13.59
C TYR A 258 0.49 16.74 12.13
N ILE A 259 -0.54 16.85 11.32
CA ILE A 259 -0.48 17.20 9.92
C ILE A 259 -1.32 18.44 9.73
N ALA A 260 -0.71 19.53 9.30
CA ALA A 260 -1.40 20.76 8.97
C ALA A 260 -1.50 20.90 7.45
N THR A 261 -2.64 21.36 6.98
CA THR A 261 -2.88 21.61 5.55
C THR A 261 -3.83 22.80 5.39
N VAL A 262 -3.67 23.53 4.28
CA VAL A 262 -4.59 24.57 3.86
C VAL A 262 -5.37 24.07 2.65
N ILE A 263 -6.68 24.06 2.75
CA ILE A 263 -7.58 23.62 1.68
C ILE A 263 -8.70 24.64 1.48
N ASP A 264 -9.37 24.56 0.33
CA ASP A 264 -10.55 25.38 0.05
C ASP A 264 -11.63 25.16 1.11
N THR A 265 -12.22 26.23 1.62
CA THR A 265 -13.29 26.18 2.63
C THR A 265 -14.49 25.36 2.14
N ALA A 266 -14.78 25.39 0.83
CA ALA A 266 -15.84 24.58 0.24
C ALA A 266 -15.56 23.07 0.39
N LYS A 267 -14.30 22.64 0.36
CA LYS A 267 -13.88 21.24 0.51
C LYS A 267 -13.93 20.76 1.97
N VAL A 268 -13.86 21.68 2.93
CA VAL A 268 -14.00 21.35 4.36
C VAL A 268 -15.36 20.70 4.64
N SER A 269 -16.42 21.16 3.96
CA SER A 269 -17.77 20.59 4.12
C SER A 269 -17.90 19.16 3.58
N GLN A 270 -16.94 18.71 2.79
CA GLN A 270 -16.89 17.35 2.25
C GLN A 270 -16.16 16.39 3.20
N LEU A 271 -15.40 16.93 4.18
CA LEU A 271 -14.73 16.07 5.16
C LEU A 271 -15.76 15.24 5.93
N PRO A 272 -15.47 13.97 6.23
CA PRO A 272 -16.39 13.14 6.98
C PRO A 272 -16.74 13.76 8.34
N ASP A 273 -17.99 13.70 8.74
CA ASP A 273 -18.42 14.04 10.10
C ASP A 273 -17.80 13.08 11.14
N ALA A 274 -17.26 11.96 10.67
CA ALA A 274 -16.53 11.01 11.50
C ALA A 274 -15.24 11.66 12.02
N LYS A 275 -14.88 11.35 13.26
CA LYS A 275 -13.65 11.85 13.88
C LYS A 275 -12.38 11.33 13.20
N SER A 276 -12.47 10.22 12.47
CA SER A 276 -11.34 9.59 11.76
C SER A 276 -11.40 9.92 10.28
N VAL A 277 -10.26 10.32 9.72
CA VAL A 277 -10.06 10.63 8.30
C VAL A 277 -8.76 9.98 7.85
N ASP A 278 -8.81 9.28 6.74
CA ASP A 278 -7.62 8.67 6.15
C ASP A 278 -6.88 9.66 5.25
N LEU A 279 -5.57 9.71 5.42
CA LEU A 279 -4.66 10.48 4.56
C LEU A 279 -3.79 9.51 3.76
N ILE A 280 -3.44 9.92 2.54
CA ILE A 280 -2.52 9.20 1.68
C ILE A 280 -1.39 10.17 1.33
N PHE A 281 -0.15 9.81 1.65
CA PHE A 281 1.01 10.63 1.33
C PHE A 281 1.66 10.10 0.04
N SER A 282 2.00 10.98 -0.87
CA SER A 282 2.59 10.59 -2.16
C SER A 282 3.95 9.87 -2.02
N GLU A 283 4.68 10.16 -0.94
CA GLU A 283 6.01 9.58 -0.68
C GLU A 283 5.96 8.22 0.06
N SER A 284 4.84 7.87 0.70
CA SER A 284 4.67 6.60 1.43
C SER A 284 3.97 5.51 0.61
N GLY A 285 3.85 5.69 -0.70
CA GLY A 285 3.03 4.84 -1.55
C GLY A 285 1.54 5.19 -1.43
N GLU A 286 0.67 4.25 -1.76
CA GLU A 286 -0.79 4.43 -1.66
C GLU A 286 -1.37 3.97 -0.31
N GLU A 287 -0.52 3.82 0.72
CA GLU A 287 -0.96 3.37 2.04
C GLU A 287 -1.82 4.44 2.73
N LYS A 288 -2.97 4.03 3.23
CA LYS A 288 -3.87 4.88 4.01
C LYS A 288 -3.38 5.01 5.44
N VAL A 289 -3.20 6.24 5.90
CA VAL A 289 -2.84 6.55 7.28
C VAL A 289 -4.05 7.14 7.99
N SER A 290 -4.60 6.40 8.93
CA SER A 290 -5.75 6.84 9.72
C SER A 290 -5.36 7.95 10.70
N THR A 291 -6.07 9.06 10.61
CA THR A 291 -5.85 10.25 11.42
C THR A 291 -7.17 10.74 12.03
N TYR A 292 -7.07 11.72 12.92
CA TYR A 292 -8.24 12.36 13.55
C TYR A 292 -8.21 13.86 13.29
N ILE A 293 -9.34 14.45 12.92
CA ILE A 293 -9.45 15.90 12.82
C ILE A 293 -9.25 16.50 14.22
N HIS A 294 -8.14 17.27 14.37
CA HIS A 294 -7.83 17.98 15.60
C HIS A 294 -8.54 19.34 15.64
N SER A 295 -8.40 20.12 14.57
CA SER A 295 -9.06 21.42 14.45
C SER A 295 -9.24 21.84 13.00
N VAL A 296 -10.25 22.66 12.77
CA VAL A 296 -10.51 23.37 11.51
C VAL A 296 -10.66 24.84 11.84
N LYS A 297 -9.85 25.69 11.21
CA LYS A 297 -9.82 27.14 11.40
C LYS A 297 -10.02 27.82 10.06
N ALA A 298 -11.11 28.57 9.89
CA ALA A 298 -11.29 29.41 8.71
C ALA A 298 -10.20 30.51 8.72
N ILE A 299 -9.50 30.67 7.61
CA ILE A 299 -8.52 31.75 7.40
C ILE A 299 -9.27 32.93 6.81
N ASP A 300 -10.03 32.69 5.75
CA ASP A 300 -10.89 33.65 5.06
C ASP A 300 -12.11 32.95 4.44
N SER A 301 -12.76 33.59 3.44
CA SER A 301 -13.91 33.00 2.73
C SER A 301 -13.54 31.77 1.90
N ASP A 302 -12.30 31.68 1.42
CA ASP A 302 -11.86 30.75 0.40
C ASP A 302 -10.97 29.63 0.98
N GLU A 303 -10.25 29.89 2.07
CA GLU A 303 -9.27 28.97 2.62
C GLU A 303 -9.52 28.65 4.10
N SER A 304 -9.24 27.41 4.46
CA SER A 304 -9.27 26.92 5.83
C SER A 304 -8.02 26.11 6.17
N LEU A 305 -7.48 26.34 7.36
CA LEU A 305 -6.41 25.53 7.94
C LEU A 305 -7.05 24.33 8.65
N VAL A 306 -6.73 23.15 8.20
CA VAL A 306 -7.14 21.88 8.80
C VAL A 306 -5.93 21.22 9.43
N ILE A 307 -6.10 20.77 10.66
CA ILE A 307 -5.05 20.09 11.42
C ILE A 307 -5.56 18.69 11.79
N PHE A 308 -4.82 17.69 11.38
CA PHE A 308 -5.05 16.29 11.74
C PHE A 308 -4.06 15.85 12.80
N ARG A 309 -4.50 14.95 13.67
CA ARG A 309 -3.65 14.27 14.66
C ARG A 309 -3.47 12.82 14.25
N CYS A 310 -2.24 12.35 14.24
CA CYS A 310 -1.87 10.96 13.99
C CYS A 310 -1.15 10.37 15.20
N ASN A 311 -1.35 9.08 15.44
CA ASN A 311 -0.66 8.30 16.47
C ASN A 311 0.05 7.06 15.90
N LEU A 312 0.01 6.88 14.58
CA LEU A 312 0.76 5.86 13.88
C LEU A 312 2.13 6.40 13.47
N MET A 313 3.18 5.64 13.70
CA MET A 313 4.51 5.94 13.22
C MET A 313 5.16 4.65 12.74
N ASN A 314 5.77 4.71 11.58
CA ASN A 314 6.57 3.65 10.99
C ASN A 314 7.72 4.28 10.19
N ASP A 315 8.59 3.47 9.61
CA ASP A 315 9.75 3.96 8.86
C ASP A 315 9.36 4.88 7.69
N SER A 316 8.32 4.54 6.91
CA SER A 316 7.86 5.35 5.77
C SER A 316 7.37 6.74 6.16
N LEU A 317 6.88 6.92 7.40
CA LEU A 317 6.36 8.19 7.91
C LEU A 317 7.43 9.06 8.59
N THR A 318 8.53 8.45 9.02
CA THR A 318 9.58 9.19 9.76
C THR A 318 10.28 10.26 8.91
N GLY A 319 10.41 10.02 7.61
CA GLY A 319 11.05 10.94 6.66
C GLY A 319 10.18 12.12 6.21
N LEU A 320 8.87 12.07 6.45
CA LEU A 320 7.92 13.05 5.94
C LEU A 320 8.12 14.43 6.61
N ARG A 321 8.04 15.51 5.80
CA ARG A 321 8.07 16.90 6.28
C ARG A 321 7.03 17.78 5.60
N MET A 322 7.19 17.99 4.33
CA MET A 322 6.30 18.77 3.49
C MET A 322 6.06 17.92 2.24
N VAL A 323 4.90 17.34 2.17
CA VAL A 323 4.56 16.33 1.17
C VAL A 323 3.22 16.65 0.51
N ASP A 324 3.10 16.29 -0.74
CA ASP A 324 1.81 16.27 -1.40
C ASP A 324 1.06 14.99 -0.98
N GLY A 325 -0.24 15.12 -0.77
CA GLY A 325 -1.05 14.00 -0.34
C GLY A 325 -2.51 14.19 -0.65
N LYS A 326 -3.29 13.21 -0.29
CA LYS A 326 -4.74 13.17 -0.51
C LYS A 326 -5.46 12.95 0.81
N ILE A 327 -6.52 13.72 1.03
CA ILE A 327 -7.47 13.52 2.14
C ILE A 327 -8.60 12.69 1.58
N VAL A 328 -8.86 11.53 2.17
CA VAL A 328 -9.95 10.64 1.75
C VAL A 328 -11.24 11.18 2.35
N VAL A 329 -12.14 11.62 1.48
CA VAL A 329 -13.45 12.18 1.84
C VAL A 329 -14.49 11.09 1.94
N SER A 330 -14.51 10.21 0.95
CA SER A 330 -15.44 9.09 0.86
C SER A 330 -14.79 7.89 0.20
N GLU A 331 -15.28 6.73 0.55
CA GLU A 331 -14.86 5.45 -0.03
C GLU A 331 -16.08 4.70 -0.54
N TYR A 332 -16.06 4.34 -1.81
CA TYR A 332 -17.14 3.62 -2.47
C TYR A 332 -16.66 2.26 -2.94
N THR A 333 -17.10 1.21 -2.27
CA THR A 333 -16.81 -0.17 -2.67
C THR A 333 -18.05 -0.77 -3.32
N GLY A 334 -17.89 -1.29 -4.54
CA GLY A 334 -19.02 -1.85 -5.27
C GLY A 334 -18.62 -2.47 -6.61
N LEU A 335 -19.60 -2.67 -7.45
CA LEU A 335 -19.45 -3.24 -8.78
C LEU A 335 -19.12 -2.14 -9.78
N LYS A 336 -17.94 -2.22 -10.39
CA LYS A 336 -17.53 -1.30 -11.45
C LYS A 336 -18.22 -1.68 -12.76
N VAL A 337 -18.87 -0.71 -13.37
CA VAL A 337 -19.56 -0.84 -14.65
C VAL A 337 -19.18 0.36 -15.54
N SER A 338 -18.84 0.10 -16.81
CA SER A 338 -18.58 1.16 -17.77
C SER A 338 -19.79 2.06 -17.90
N ARG A 339 -19.57 3.38 -17.91
CA ARG A 339 -20.64 4.37 -18.09
C ARG A 339 -21.36 4.22 -19.44
N ASP A 340 -20.64 3.80 -20.47
CA ASP A 340 -21.18 3.53 -21.79
C ASP A 340 -22.19 2.39 -21.82
N ALA A 341 -22.18 1.52 -20.81
CA ALA A 341 -23.12 0.43 -20.67
C ALA A 341 -24.42 0.83 -19.96
N VAL A 342 -24.43 1.95 -19.23
CA VAL A 342 -25.59 2.38 -18.43
C VAL A 342 -26.72 2.81 -19.35
N ARG A 343 -27.90 2.29 -19.09
CA ARG A 343 -29.16 2.59 -19.80
C ARG A 343 -30.25 2.91 -18.80
N LEU A 344 -31.29 3.56 -19.25
CA LEU A 344 -32.49 3.78 -18.46
C LEU A 344 -33.59 2.82 -18.96
N ASP A 345 -34.36 2.28 -18.05
CA ASP A 345 -35.59 1.55 -18.36
C ASP A 345 -36.74 2.51 -18.72
N GLU A 346 -37.92 1.95 -18.99
CA GLU A 346 -39.13 2.74 -19.33
C GLU A 346 -39.60 3.62 -18.17
N ASP A 347 -39.26 3.27 -16.93
CA ASP A 347 -39.60 4.00 -15.71
C ASP A 347 -38.52 5.03 -15.32
N GLY A 348 -37.40 5.09 -16.08
CA GLY A 348 -36.29 6.00 -15.84
C GLY A 348 -35.26 5.51 -14.80
N ASN A 349 -35.29 4.24 -14.41
CA ASN A 349 -34.30 3.65 -13.50
C ASN A 349 -33.03 3.27 -14.27
N SER A 350 -31.89 3.48 -13.63
CA SER A 350 -30.60 3.10 -14.20
C SER A 350 -30.40 1.58 -14.18
N GLY A 351 -29.86 1.05 -15.26
CA GLY A 351 -29.54 -0.37 -15.39
C GLY A 351 -28.59 -0.64 -16.54
N VAL A 352 -28.31 -1.90 -16.77
CA VAL A 352 -27.43 -2.40 -17.84
C VAL A 352 -28.03 -3.63 -18.51
N TYR A 353 -27.67 -3.87 -19.76
CA TYR A 353 -27.95 -5.13 -20.41
C TYR A 353 -26.82 -6.12 -20.15
N VAL A 354 -27.14 -7.28 -19.59
CA VAL A 354 -26.21 -8.36 -19.27
C VAL A 354 -26.46 -9.51 -20.23
N ARG A 355 -25.35 -10.05 -20.79
CA ARG A 355 -25.38 -11.26 -21.61
C ARG A 355 -25.29 -12.50 -20.73
N ARG A 356 -26.23 -13.42 -20.85
CA ARG A 356 -26.19 -14.74 -20.25
C ARG A 356 -26.42 -15.80 -21.32
N GLY A 357 -25.33 -16.44 -21.73
CA GLY A 357 -25.37 -17.30 -22.91
C GLY A 357 -25.77 -16.51 -24.15
N ASN A 358 -26.91 -16.84 -24.74
CA ASN A 358 -27.46 -16.16 -25.93
C ASN A 358 -28.60 -15.16 -25.60
N ILE A 359 -28.87 -14.89 -24.33
CA ILE A 359 -29.98 -14.05 -23.89
C ILE A 359 -29.45 -12.78 -23.26
N VAL A 360 -30.02 -11.66 -23.65
CA VAL A 360 -29.81 -10.35 -23.07
C VAL A 360 -30.84 -10.12 -21.98
N ASN A 361 -30.39 -9.73 -20.77
CA ASN A 361 -31.29 -9.39 -19.68
C ASN A 361 -30.98 -8.00 -19.16
N PHE A 362 -32.03 -7.20 -18.92
CA PHE A 362 -31.89 -5.91 -18.24
C PHE A 362 -31.68 -6.14 -16.73
N ARG A 363 -30.68 -5.46 -16.14
CA ARG A 363 -30.32 -5.52 -14.73
C ARG A 363 -30.26 -4.11 -14.16
N SER A 364 -30.97 -3.88 -13.08
CA SER A 364 -30.94 -2.59 -12.39
C SER A 364 -29.61 -2.32 -11.73
N LEU A 365 -29.24 -1.05 -11.72
CA LEU A 365 -28.07 -0.51 -11.03
C LEU A 365 -28.52 0.44 -9.92
N ASN A 366 -28.03 0.22 -8.71
CA ASN A 366 -28.06 1.23 -7.67
C ASN A 366 -26.68 1.90 -7.61
N ILE A 367 -26.57 3.06 -8.26
CA ILE A 367 -25.29 3.78 -8.43
C ILE A 367 -24.93 4.47 -7.11
N LEU A 368 -23.76 4.13 -6.57
CA LEU A 368 -23.17 4.74 -5.37
C LEU A 368 -22.26 5.92 -5.74
N TYR A 369 -21.52 5.78 -6.85
CA TYR A 369 -20.55 6.76 -7.32
C TYR A 369 -20.49 6.76 -8.84
N SER A 370 -20.22 7.92 -9.46
CA SER A 370 -20.17 8.08 -10.91
C SER A 370 -19.00 8.96 -11.30
N GLU A 371 -18.18 8.46 -12.21
CA GLU A 371 -17.12 9.16 -12.92
C GLU A 371 -17.41 9.26 -14.41
N ASP A 372 -16.51 9.90 -15.16
CA ASP A 372 -16.71 10.10 -16.61
C ASP A 372 -16.74 8.78 -17.38
N ASP A 373 -15.92 7.81 -16.98
CA ASP A 373 -15.72 6.54 -17.69
C ASP A 373 -16.51 5.36 -17.08
N PHE A 374 -16.85 5.42 -15.81
CA PHE A 374 -17.51 4.32 -15.10
C PHE A 374 -18.43 4.77 -13.96
N VAL A 375 -19.20 3.82 -13.47
CA VAL A 375 -20.00 3.95 -12.25
C VAL A 375 -19.67 2.82 -11.28
N ILE A 376 -19.78 3.08 -9.98
CA ILE A 376 -19.74 2.06 -8.93
C ILE A 376 -21.16 1.83 -8.46
N ALA A 377 -21.64 0.61 -8.58
CA ALA A 377 -22.98 0.21 -8.15
C ALA A 377 -22.91 -0.67 -6.89
N SER A 378 -23.93 -0.58 -6.04
CA SER A 378 -24.01 -1.41 -4.85
C SER A 378 -24.14 -2.89 -5.21
N LYS A 379 -23.51 -3.75 -4.41
CA LYS A 379 -23.79 -5.19 -4.47
C LYS A 379 -25.17 -5.46 -3.86
N PRO A 380 -25.98 -6.36 -4.44
CA PRO A 380 -27.12 -6.91 -3.73
C PRO A 380 -26.62 -7.58 -2.43
N SER A 381 -27.25 -7.30 -1.29
CA SER A 381 -26.89 -7.97 -0.04
C SER A 381 -27.19 -9.47 -0.13
N GLU A 382 -26.37 -10.31 0.51
CA GLU A 382 -26.56 -11.77 0.52
C GLU A 382 -27.92 -12.17 1.13
N ASP A 383 -28.44 -11.35 2.04
CA ASP A 383 -29.77 -11.50 2.69
C ASP A 383 -30.93 -10.90 1.88
N SER A 384 -30.64 -10.30 0.71
CA SER A 384 -31.71 -9.72 -0.10
C SER A 384 -32.55 -10.82 -0.74
N ASP A 385 -33.86 -10.55 -0.80
CA ASP A 385 -34.86 -11.43 -1.45
C ASP A 385 -34.30 -12.03 -2.75
N ILE A 386 -34.49 -13.34 -2.93
CA ILE A 386 -34.09 -14.07 -4.12
C ILE A 386 -34.45 -13.32 -5.42
N LYS A 387 -35.56 -12.54 -5.37
CA LYS A 387 -36.03 -11.69 -6.47
C LYS A 387 -35.06 -10.56 -6.81
N LEU A 388 -34.50 -9.86 -5.82
CA LEU A 388 -33.48 -8.81 -6.00
C LEU A 388 -32.18 -9.36 -6.60
N ALA A 389 -31.81 -10.57 -6.23
CA ALA A 389 -30.64 -11.27 -6.78
C ALA A 389 -30.75 -11.57 -8.28
N TYR A 390 -31.97 -11.58 -8.85
CA TYR A 390 -32.18 -11.80 -10.29
C TYR A 390 -32.43 -10.50 -11.08
N THR A 391 -32.72 -9.40 -10.43
CA THR A 391 -33.02 -8.12 -11.05
C THR A 391 -31.85 -7.14 -11.06
N HIS A 392 -30.82 -7.34 -10.25
CA HIS A 392 -29.65 -6.47 -10.14
C HIS A 392 -28.40 -7.08 -10.79
N VAL A 393 -27.48 -6.22 -11.20
CA VAL A 393 -26.16 -6.63 -11.72
C VAL A 393 -25.37 -7.34 -10.64
N LYS A 394 -24.56 -8.32 -11.04
CA LYS A 394 -23.74 -9.14 -10.16
C LYS A 394 -22.27 -9.16 -10.56
N LEU A 395 -21.45 -9.57 -9.61
CA LEU A 395 -20.05 -9.84 -9.87
C LEU A 395 -19.90 -10.87 -10.99
N TYR A 396 -19.01 -10.60 -11.94
CA TYR A 396 -18.73 -11.37 -13.14
C TYR A 396 -19.87 -11.45 -14.18
N ASP A 397 -20.90 -10.61 -14.07
CA ASP A 397 -21.86 -10.44 -15.18
C ASP A 397 -21.14 -9.81 -16.38
N GLU A 398 -21.46 -10.30 -17.59
CA GLU A 398 -20.98 -9.71 -18.85
C GLU A 398 -21.93 -8.61 -19.30
N VAL A 399 -21.54 -7.37 -19.07
CA VAL A 399 -22.34 -6.19 -19.42
C VAL A 399 -22.06 -5.75 -20.85
N ILE A 400 -23.10 -5.45 -21.60
CA ILE A 400 -23.00 -5.01 -23.00
C ILE A 400 -22.74 -3.50 -23.03
N ILE A 401 -21.54 -3.10 -23.47
CA ILE A 401 -21.14 -1.70 -23.61
C ILE A 401 -21.74 -1.10 -24.88
N SER A 402 -21.63 -1.82 -26.00
CA SER A 402 -22.13 -1.38 -27.30
C SER A 402 -23.00 -2.42 -27.98
N GLY A 403 -24.09 -1.99 -28.57
CA GLY A 403 -25.03 -2.82 -29.28
C GLY A 403 -26.24 -1.97 -29.73
N LYS A 404 -26.85 -2.29 -30.88
CA LYS A 404 -28.03 -1.61 -31.36
C LYS A 404 -29.29 -2.39 -30.95
N GLU A 405 -30.35 -1.64 -30.59
CA GLU A 405 -31.69 -2.16 -30.32
C GLU A 405 -31.75 -3.26 -29.27
N LEU A 406 -30.97 -3.09 -28.17
CA LEU A 406 -30.99 -3.99 -27.04
C LEU A 406 -32.36 -3.99 -26.34
N LYS A 407 -32.91 -5.16 -26.09
CA LYS A 407 -34.18 -5.36 -25.37
C LYS A 407 -34.03 -6.51 -24.38
N ASP A 408 -34.75 -6.41 -23.28
CA ASP A 408 -34.84 -7.50 -22.32
C ASP A 408 -35.44 -8.77 -22.96
N GLY A 409 -34.84 -9.94 -22.67
CA GLY A 409 -35.25 -11.20 -23.29
C GLY A 409 -34.79 -11.43 -24.72
N MET A 410 -34.04 -10.51 -25.32
CA MET A 410 -33.54 -10.62 -26.70
C MET A 410 -32.52 -11.75 -26.81
N VAL A 411 -32.58 -12.54 -27.90
CA VAL A 411 -31.59 -13.56 -28.24
C VAL A 411 -30.57 -12.94 -29.21
N ILE A 412 -29.28 -13.10 -28.90
CA ILE A 412 -28.14 -12.59 -29.67
C ILE A 412 -27.22 -13.70 -30.12
#